data_00e0f0a93b7a01487fb98e99bc8b4608
#
_entry.id   00e0f0a93b7a01487fb98e99bc8b4608
#
_cell.length_a   1.000
_cell.length_b   1.000
_cell.length_c   1.000
_cell.angle_alpha   90.00
_cell.angle_beta   90.00
_cell.angle_gamma   90.00
#
_symmetry.space_group_name_H-M   'P 1'
#
loop_
_entity.id
_entity.type
_entity.pdbx_description
1 polymer ?
#
loop_
_entity_poly.entity_id
_entity_poly.type
_entity_poly.pdbx_seq_one_letter_code
_entity_poly.pdbx_strand_id
1 'polypeptide(L)'
;LSHSETHLHNYCRLGNVIRHHGVLDPCLREMAITRVGILLGAEYEVIAHKRIGRDVGIPENKIEALDQGPSNQAFNEIEVAVLAYTDDLVANNNPGNGAGTTFEDLTAHLNPEELVELTLAITFYIMTSKFLITFDIDLEPDGKN
;
A
#
# COMPACT_ATOMS: atom_id res chain seq x y z
N LEU A 1 3.77 18.19 9.91
CA LEU A 1 2.33 18.35 9.58
C LEU A 1 1.60 19.28 10.55
N SER A 2 1.99 19.32 11.84
CA SER A 2 1.36 20.20 12.83
C SER A 2 1.53 21.69 12.51
N HIS A 3 2.46 22.04 11.62
CA HIS A 3 2.67 23.42 11.16
C HIS A 3 1.70 23.84 10.05
N SER A 4 0.80 22.98 9.63
CA SER A 4 -0.25 23.26 8.65
C SER A 4 -1.51 22.48 8.97
N GLU A 5 -2.34 23.01 9.85
CA GLU A 5 -3.52 22.33 10.38
C GLU A 5 -4.51 21.93 9.28
N THR A 6 -4.76 22.81 8.30
CA THR A 6 -5.70 22.52 7.21
C THR A 6 -5.21 21.33 6.36
N HIS A 7 -3.93 21.32 6.01
CA HIS A 7 -3.34 20.22 5.22
C HIS A 7 -3.35 18.92 6.01
N LEU A 8 -2.96 18.96 7.28
CA LEU A 8 -2.98 17.80 8.16
C LEU A 8 -4.39 17.22 8.28
N HIS A 9 -5.39 18.07 8.50
CA HIS A 9 -6.78 17.63 8.63
C HIS A 9 -7.26 16.88 7.39
N ASN A 10 -7.03 17.42 6.20
CA ASN A 10 -7.47 16.81 4.95
C ASN A 10 -6.65 15.55 4.60
N TYR A 11 -5.37 15.55 4.91
CA TYR A 11 -4.53 14.36 4.78
C TYR A 11 -5.08 13.21 5.64
N CYS A 12 -5.38 13.47 6.91
CA CYS A 12 -5.94 12.47 7.82
C CYS A 12 -7.32 11.99 7.36
N ARG A 13 -8.16 12.87 6.83
CA ARG A 13 -9.46 12.50 6.28
C ARG A 13 -9.32 11.54 5.11
N LEU A 14 -8.44 11.84 4.16
CA LEU A 14 -8.20 10.98 3.00
C LEU A 14 -7.66 9.62 3.45
N GLY A 15 -6.68 9.60 4.34
CA GLY A 15 -6.14 8.35 4.90
C GLY A 15 -7.20 7.51 5.59
N ASN A 16 -8.09 8.14 6.35
CA ASN A 16 -9.20 7.45 7.00
C ASN A 16 -10.17 6.82 5.98
N VAL A 17 -10.52 7.54 4.93
CA VAL A 17 -11.38 7.04 3.85
C VAL A 17 -10.72 5.84 3.17
N ILE A 18 -9.45 5.92 2.84
CA ILE A 18 -8.70 4.82 2.20
C ILE A 18 -8.72 3.56 3.07
N ARG A 19 -8.51 3.70 4.37
CA ARG A 19 -8.42 2.54 5.28
C ARG A 19 -9.77 1.95 5.67
N HIS A 20 -10.83 2.75 5.74
CA HIS A 20 -12.07 2.35 6.40
C HIS A 20 -13.33 2.44 5.53
N HIS A 21 -13.26 3.07 4.36
CA HIS A 21 -14.42 3.30 3.49
C HIS A 21 -14.10 2.83 2.07
N GLY A 22 -14.65 1.69 1.69
CA GLY A 22 -14.46 1.20 0.33
C GLY A 22 -14.86 -0.25 0.20
N VAL A 23 -14.71 -0.78 -1.03
CA VAL A 23 -15.11 -2.15 -1.41
C VAL A 23 -13.91 -3.07 -1.65
N LEU A 24 -12.70 -2.52 -1.77
CA LEU A 24 -11.49 -3.32 -1.96
C LEU A 24 -11.24 -4.22 -0.75
N ASP A 25 -10.88 -5.48 -1.00
CA ASP A 25 -10.48 -6.42 0.04
C ASP A 25 -9.38 -5.80 0.93
N PRO A 26 -9.61 -5.70 2.25
CA PRO A 26 -8.62 -5.14 3.17
C PRO A 26 -7.27 -5.86 3.15
N CYS A 27 -7.25 -7.17 2.89
CA CYS A 27 -6.00 -7.93 2.79
C CYS A 27 -5.17 -7.45 1.59
N LEU A 28 -5.79 -7.28 0.42
CA LEU A 28 -5.11 -6.78 -0.78
C LEU A 28 -4.62 -5.34 -0.56
N ARG A 29 -5.44 -4.50 0.04
CA ARG A 29 -5.06 -3.12 0.39
C ARG A 29 -3.81 -3.10 1.27
N GLU A 30 -3.80 -3.88 2.35
CA GLU A 30 -2.70 -3.87 3.30
C GLU A 30 -1.43 -4.52 2.75
N MET A 31 -1.55 -5.52 1.88
CA MET A 31 -0.40 -6.05 1.13
C MET A 31 0.25 -4.97 0.28
N ALA A 32 -0.54 -4.23 -0.48
CA ALA A 32 -0.04 -3.16 -1.34
C ALA A 32 0.63 -2.03 -0.53
N ILE A 33 -0.03 -1.56 0.52
CA ILE A 33 0.49 -0.49 1.37
C ILE A 33 1.80 -0.90 2.04
N THR A 34 1.85 -2.11 2.59
CA THR A 34 3.07 -2.65 3.22
C THR A 34 4.22 -2.74 2.20
N ARG A 35 3.91 -3.23 1.00
CA ARG A 35 4.90 -3.34 -0.08
C ARG A 35 5.48 -1.97 -0.48
N VAL A 36 4.65 -0.93 -0.55
CA VAL A 36 5.11 0.45 -0.78
C VAL A 36 6.14 0.86 0.28
N GLY A 37 5.84 0.62 1.54
CA GLY A 37 6.75 0.93 2.65
C GLY A 37 8.07 0.19 2.55
N ILE A 38 8.04 -1.09 2.20
CA ILE A 38 9.25 -1.92 2.01
C ILE A 38 10.10 -1.35 0.87
N LEU A 39 9.51 -1.08 -0.28
CA LEU A 39 10.23 -0.59 -1.46
C LEU A 39 10.85 0.79 -1.23
N LEU A 40 10.23 1.64 -0.45
CA LEU A 40 10.70 2.99 -0.16
C LEU A 40 11.54 3.08 1.12
N GLY A 41 11.67 2.00 1.88
CA GLY A 41 12.43 2.00 3.13
C GLY A 41 11.76 2.76 4.28
N ALA A 42 10.44 2.87 4.27
CA ALA A 42 9.67 3.55 5.31
C ALA A 42 9.32 2.58 6.44
N GLU A 43 10.25 2.36 7.36
CA GLU A 43 10.10 1.36 8.44
C GLU A 43 8.83 1.55 9.29
N TYR A 44 8.48 2.80 9.58
CA TYR A 44 7.26 3.09 10.34
C TYR A 44 6.02 2.49 9.68
N GLU A 45 5.86 2.73 8.38
CA GLU A 45 4.73 2.24 7.60
C GLU A 45 4.76 0.71 7.50
N VAL A 46 5.93 0.12 7.33
CA VAL A 46 6.08 -1.35 7.25
C VAL A 46 5.61 -2.00 8.56
N ILE A 47 6.09 -1.54 9.69
CA ILE A 47 5.72 -2.11 11.00
C ILE A 47 4.22 -1.92 11.27
N ALA A 48 3.70 -0.71 11.05
CA ALA A 48 2.29 -0.40 11.29
C ALA A 48 1.37 -1.24 10.40
N HIS A 49 1.67 -1.33 9.10
CA HIS A 49 0.80 -2.02 8.15
C HIS A 49 0.96 -3.54 8.14
N LYS A 50 2.11 -4.09 8.51
CA LYS A 50 2.22 -5.52 8.82
C LYS A 50 1.30 -5.91 9.99
N ARG A 51 1.23 -5.07 11.02
CA ARG A 51 0.31 -5.29 12.15
C ARG A 51 -1.15 -5.24 11.69
N ILE A 52 -1.53 -4.20 10.97
CA ILE A 52 -2.89 -4.07 10.43
C ILE A 52 -3.21 -5.25 9.50
N GLY A 53 -2.26 -5.65 8.67
CA GLY A 53 -2.40 -6.81 7.79
C GLY A 53 -2.73 -8.10 8.55
N ARG A 54 -2.05 -8.35 9.65
CA ARG A 54 -2.36 -9.49 10.54
C ARG A 54 -3.77 -9.37 11.11
N ASP A 55 -4.16 -8.19 11.56
CA ASP A 55 -5.48 -7.94 12.16
C ASP A 55 -6.61 -8.16 11.16
N VAL A 56 -6.42 -7.85 9.89
CA VAL A 56 -7.43 -8.09 8.84
C VAL A 56 -7.39 -9.50 8.27
N GLY A 57 -6.41 -10.33 8.65
CA GLY A 57 -6.39 -11.76 8.35
C GLY A 57 -5.35 -12.22 7.34
N ILE A 58 -4.32 -11.43 7.02
CA ILE A 58 -3.23 -11.89 6.16
C ILE A 58 -2.40 -12.95 6.93
N PRO A 59 -2.24 -14.16 6.38
CA PRO A 59 -1.41 -15.19 7.02
C PRO A 59 0.05 -14.75 7.17
N GLU A 60 0.71 -15.21 8.24
CA GLU A 60 2.08 -14.79 8.55
C GLU A 60 3.08 -15.10 7.44
N ASN A 61 2.92 -16.24 6.74
CA ASN A 61 3.80 -16.58 5.62
C ASN A 61 3.72 -15.57 4.47
N LYS A 62 2.56 -14.95 4.25
CA LYS A 62 2.37 -13.89 3.25
C LYS A 62 2.91 -12.54 3.76
N ILE A 63 2.72 -12.23 5.05
CA ILE A 63 3.31 -11.04 5.68
C ILE A 63 4.83 -11.04 5.48
N GLU A 64 5.49 -12.15 5.78
CA GLU A 64 6.94 -12.30 5.60
C GLU A 64 7.36 -12.25 4.12
N ALA A 65 6.56 -12.84 3.23
CA ALA A 65 6.83 -12.88 1.80
C ALA A 65 6.76 -11.51 1.12
N LEU A 66 6.12 -10.51 1.74
CA LEU A 66 6.03 -9.15 1.19
C LEU A 66 7.41 -8.51 0.97
N ASP A 67 8.41 -8.89 1.75
CA ASP A 67 9.79 -8.38 1.58
C ASP A 67 10.38 -8.79 0.22
N GLN A 68 9.99 -9.95 -0.31
CA GLN A 68 10.44 -10.46 -1.60
C GLN A 68 9.56 -10.00 -2.77
N GLY A 69 8.29 -9.75 -2.50
CA GLY A 69 7.35 -9.26 -3.50
C GLY A 69 6.67 -10.32 -4.34
N PRO A 70 6.18 -9.95 -5.54
CA PRO A 70 5.26 -10.78 -6.33
C PRO A 70 5.85 -12.10 -6.83
N SER A 71 7.16 -12.27 -6.83
CA SER A 71 7.81 -13.51 -7.25
C SER A 71 7.75 -14.62 -6.19
N ASN A 72 7.36 -14.31 -4.95
CA ASN A 72 7.30 -15.30 -3.89
C ASN A 72 6.10 -16.24 -4.10
N GLN A 73 6.32 -17.54 -3.89
CA GLN A 73 5.33 -18.60 -4.10
C GLN A 73 4.16 -18.58 -3.10
N ALA A 74 4.27 -17.81 -2.02
CA ALA A 74 3.20 -17.71 -1.03
C ALA A 74 1.95 -17.01 -1.56
N PHE A 75 2.07 -16.20 -2.61
CA PHE A 75 0.99 -15.38 -3.15
C PHE A 75 0.19 -16.11 -4.22
N ASN A 76 -1.14 -15.93 -4.19
CA ASN A 76 -2.03 -16.41 -5.23
C ASN A 76 -2.05 -15.42 -6.43
N GLU A 77 -2.83 -15.77 -7.46
CA GLU A 77 -2.83 -15.03 -8.74
C GLU A 77 -3.22 -13.55 -8.57
N ILE A 78 -4.28 -13.26 -7.82
CA ILE A 78 -4.72 -11.87 -7.61
C ILE A 78 -3.71 -11.08 -6.77
N GLU A 79 -3.13 -11.72 -5.77
CA GLU A 79 -2.11 -11.11 -4.91
C GLU A 79 -0.84 -10.77 -5.70
N VAL A 80 -0.41 -11.67 -6.58
CA VAL A 80 0.70 -11.42 -7.50
C VAL A 80 0.40 -10.22 -8.39
N ALA A 81 -0.79 -10.14 -8.97
CA ALA A 81 -1.18 -9.03 -9.84
C ALA A 81 -1.19 -7.69 -9.08
N VAL A 82 -1.71 -7.67 -7.86
CA VAL A 82 -1.72 -6.47 -7.00
C VAL A 82 -0.29 -6.03 -6.65
N LEU A 83 0.57 -6.95 -6.27
CA LEU A 83 1.95 -6.64 -5.88
C LEU A 83 2.80 -6.21 -7.08
N ALA A 84 2.63 -6.84 -8.24
CA ALA A 84 3.33 -6.44 -9.47
C ALA A 84 2.95 -5.01 -9.89
N TYR A 85 1.66 -4.69 -9.82
CA TYR A 85 1.17 -3.33 -10.08
C TYR A 85 1.74 -2.31 -9.07
N THR A 86 1.79 -2.69 -7.80
CA THR A 86 2.38 -1.86 -6.74
C THR A 86 3.85 -1.57 -7.04
N ASP A 87 4.62 -2.60 -7.38
CA ASP A 87 6.04 -2.45 -7.72
C ASP A 87 6.24 -1.50 -8.90
N ASP A 88 5.41 -1.62 -9.95
CA ASP A 88 5.48 -0.75 -11.13
C ASP A 88 5.13 0.70 -10.81
N LEU A 89 4.11 0.94 -9.99
CA LEU A 89 3.77 2.31 -9.55
C LEU A 89 4.90 2.96 -8.76
N VAL A 90 5.49 2.22 -7.82
CA VAL A 90 6.60 2.74 -7.00
C VAL A 90 7.82 3.04 -7.86
N ALA A 91 8.13 2.16 -8.81
CA ALA A 91 9.28 2.31 -9.71
C ALA A 91 9.03 3.30 -10.85
N ASN A 92 7.79 3.76 -11.03
CA ASN A 92 7.37 4.60 -12.15
C ASN A 92 7.61 3.94 -13.52
N ASN A 93 7.36 2.64 -13.61
CA ASN A 93 7.57 1.81 -14.82
C ASN A 93 6.32 1.75 -15.70
N ASN A 94 5.71 2.90 -15.98
CA ASN A 94 4.56 3.03 -16.88
C ASN A 94 3.45 2.00 -16.60
N PRO A 95 2.83 2.02 -15.43
CA PRO A 95 1.80 1.06 -15.05
C PRO A 95 0.44 1.32 -15.74
N GLY A 96 0.42 2.29 -16.64
CA GLY A 96 -0.80 2.80 -17.26
C GLY A 96 -1.59 1.77 -18.08
N ASN A 97 -2.74 2.20 -18.54
CA ASN A 97 -3.72 1.38 -19.24
C ASN A 97 -3.26 1.04 -20.68
N GLY A 98 -2.52 -0.05 -20.80
CA GLY A 98 -2.05 -0.55 -22.11
C GLY A 98 -1.86 -2.06 -22.08
N ALA A 99 -1.82 -2.66 -23.28
CA ALA A 99 -1.62 -4.09 -23.43
C ALA A 99 -0.28 -4.53 -22.81
N GLY A 100 -0.30 -5.63 -22.04
CA GLY A 100 0.87 -6.20 -21.40
C GLY A 100 1.32 -5.46 -20.14
N THR A 101 0.54 -4.48 -19.66
CA THR A 101 0.85 -3.78 -18.40
C THR A 101 0.32 -4.53 -17.18
N THR A 102 0.90 -4.24 -16.02
CA THR A 102 0.39 -4.79 -14.76
C THR A 102 -1.02 -4.27 -14.42
N PHE A 103 -1.38 -3.08 -14.89
CA PHE A 103 -2.75 -2.58 -14.79
C PHE A 103 -3.73 -3.46 -15.57
N GLU A 104 -3.38 -3.86 -16.80
CA GLU A 104 -4.23 -4.75 -17.60
C GLU A 104 -4.46 -6.09 -16.88
N ASP A 105 -3.41 -6.66 -16.30
CA ASP A 105 -3.53 -7.92 -15.54
C ASP A 105 -4.54 -7.79 -14.39
N LEU A 106 -4.57 -6.65 -13.72
CA LEU A 106 -5.52 -6.38 -12.63
C LEU A 106 -6.97 -6.34 -13.11
N THR A 107 -7.23 -5.91 -14.35
CA THR A 107 -8.60 -5.81 -14.87
C THR A 107 -9.31 -7.18 -14.96
N ALA A 108 -8.55 -8.26 -14.97
CA ALA A 108 -9.11 -9.62 -14.90
C ALA A 108 -9.63 -9.99 -13.50
N HIS A 109 -9.23 -9.27 -12.46
CA HIS A 109 -9.49 -9.60 -11.05
C HIS A 109 -10.30 -8.56 -10.30
N LEU A 110 -10.15 -7.27 -10.65
CA LEU A 110 -10.74 -6.15 -9.92
C LEU A 110 -11.68 -5.34 -10.84
N ASN A 111 -12.79 -4.88 -10.28
CA ASN A 111 -13.68 -3.97 -10.98
C ASN A 111 -13.12 -2.53 -10.97
N PRO A 112 -13.71 -1.59 -11.76
CA PRO A 112 -13.21 -0.21 -11.82
C PRO A 112 -13.15 0.51 -10.48
N GLU A 113 -14.11 0.29 -9.58
CA GLU A 113 -14.11 0.90 -8.24
C GLU A 113 -12.94 0.40 -7.40
N GLU A 114 -12.71 -0.91 -7.38
CA GLU A 114 -11.58 -1.52 -6.69
C GLU A 114 -10.24 -1.06 -7.25
N LEU A 115 -10.13 -0.90 -8.57
CA LEU A 115 -8.91 -0.39 -9.24
C LEU A 115 -8.60 1.05 -8.81
N VAL A 116 -9.60 1.90 -8.71
CA VAL A 116 -9.44 3.28 -8.22
C VAL A 116 -8.99 3.29 -6.77
N GLU A 117 -9.63 2.50 -5.92
CA GLU A 117 -9.28 2.41 -4.50
C GLU A 117 -7.87 1.89 -4.30
N LEU A 118 -7.46 0.85 -5.01
CA LEU A 118 -6.12 0.29 -4.94
C LEU A 118 -5.07 1.32 -5.40
N THR A 119 -5.30 1.96 -6.52
CA THR A 119 -4.36 2.97 -7.05
C THR A 119 -4.23 4.14 -6.09
N LEU A 120 -5.35 4.61 -5.53
CA LEU A 120 -5.34 5.68 -4.55
C LEU A 120 -4.60 5.29 -3.27
N ALA A 121 -4.81 4.07 -2.78
CA ALA A 121 -4.09 3.57 -1.60
C ALA A 121 -2.57 3.53 -1.85
N ILE A 122 -2.14 2.97 -2.98
CA ILE A 122 -0.71 2.89 -3.33
C ILE A 122 -0.10 4.28 -3.42
N THR A 123 -0.71 5.19 -4.18
CA THR A 123 -0.16 6.54 -4.41
C THR A 123 -0.19 7.39 -3.16
N PHE A 124 -1.22 7.27 -2.33
CA PHE A 124 -1.28 7.93 -1.03
C PHE A 124 -0.13 7.50 -0.13
N TYR A 125 0.17 6.21 -0.08
CA TYR A 125 1.25 5.70 0.78
C TYR A 125 2.64 5.90 0.18
N ILE A 126 2.78 6.06 -1.13
CA ILE A 126 4.02 6.58 -1.73
C ILE A 126 4.27 8.00 -1.23
N MET A 127 3.27 8.86 -1.27
CA MET A 127 3.35 10.22 -0.72
C MET A 127 3.68 10.20 0.77
N THR A 128 2.95 9.43 1.55
CA THR A 128 3.14 9.30 3.00
C THR A 128 4.54 8.83 3.35
N SER A 129 5.03 7.77 2.69
CA SER A 129 6.36 7.22 2.92
C SER A 129 7.45 8.25 2.63
N LYS A 130 7.35 8.96 1.52
CA LYS A 130 8.32 10.00 1.14
C LYS A 130 8.28 11.17 2.12
N PHE A 131 7.09 11.54 2.59
CA PHE A 131 6.91 12.60 3.58
C PHE A 131 7.58 12.26 4.91
N LEU A 132 7.33 11.05 5.42
CA LEU A 132 7.93 10.57 6.68
C LEU A 132 9.46 10.52 6.59
N ILE A 133 10.00 10.03 5.48
CA ILE A 133 11.45 9.95 5.27
C ILE A 133 12.06 11.36 5.17
N THR A 134 11.42 12.27 4.43
CA THR A 134 11.91 13.64 4.22
C THR A 134 12.05 14.39 5.55
N PHE A 135 11.11 14.24 6.45
CA PHE A 135 11.11 14.92 7.74
C PHE A 135 11.72 14.10 8.87
N ASP A 136 12.32 12.95 8.54
CA ASP A 136 13.01 12.05 9.49
C ASP A 136 12.16 11.79 10.74
N ILE A 137 10.91 11.38 10.51
CA ILE A 137 9.97 11.10 11.61
C ILE A 137 10.33 9.76 12.23
N ASP A 138 10.78 9.81 13.48
CA ASP A 138 11.17 8.63 14.25
C ASP A 138 9.97 7.78 14.64
N LEU A 139 10.22 6.47 14.70
CA LEU A 139 9.30 5.52 15.29
C LEU A 139 9.27 5.67 16.80
N GLU A 140 8.08 5.91 17.34
CA GLU A 140 7.89 5.75 18.79
C GLU A 140 7.86 4.25 19.11
N PRO A 141 8.63 3.81 20.13
CA PRO A 141 8.74 2.38 20.45
C PRO A 141 7.42 1.69 20.75
N ASP A 142 6.41 2.42 21.17
CA ASP A 142 5.11 1.89 21.59
C ASP A 142 3.99 2.07 20.55
N GLY A 143 4.30 2.57 19.35
CA GLY A 143 3.30 2.80 18.31
C GLY A 143 2.21 3.80 18.72
N LYS A 144 2.53 4.70 19.63
CA LYS A 144 1.64 5.76 20.10
C LYS A 144 1.95 7.04 19.33
N ASN A 145 1.41 7.11 18.13
CA ASN A 145 1.24 8.38 17.39
C ASN A 145 0.03 8.25 16.50
#